data_908b6db7af167885245360594860ceb5
#
_entry.id   908b6db7af167885245360594860ceb5
#
_cell.length_a   1.000
_cell.length_b   1.000
_cell.length_c   1.000
_cell.angle_alpha   90.00
_cell.angle_beta   90.00
_cell.angle_gamma   90.00
#
_symmetry.space_group_name_H-M   'P 1'
#
loop_
_entity.id
_entity.type
_entity.pdbx_description
1 polymer ?
#
loop_
_entity_poly.entity_id
_entity_poly.type
_entity_poly.pdbx_seq_one_letter_code
_entity_poly.pdbx_strand_id
1 'polypeptide(L)'
;MSNTIVNPGVYETLISQAIEDKLKELPDSKYYIQKEGIDSAESYKMLAEYLTEIVSGILKSYFRLKDSKETISAQVDVVNRILKFIEQEWNTQGIETSLYQLSEEDKLMFLRGIYSKVGLTKEQVKAKAKNHPVSGYRVSNLFTGGNDISMDDEVRRDIQTADEIDLVVSFIKFEGLRLLIDDLRKFVMRPDTRLRVMTTTYMGATDPKAVRMLYSLSEMGNVEIRASFNTKQERLHAKAYIFSRKSNFDTAYIGSSNISRSALTKGLEWNMRVTTIENLHIINPNRSLGFLCVVRQREIL
;
A
#
# COMPACT_ATOMS: atom_id res chain seq x y z
N MET A 1 -1.12 -16.99 -22.42
CA MET A 1 -2.01 -17.89 -21.66
C MET A 1 -1.14 -19.04 -21.23
N SER A 2 -0.88 -19.18 -19.95
CA SER A 2 -0.17 -20.36 -19.42
C SER A 2 -1.03 -21.58 -19.74
N ASN A 3 -0.42 -22.68 -20.18
CA ASN A 3 -1.07 -23.97 -20.28
C ASN A 3 -1.66 -24.29 -18.90
N THR A 4 -2.95 -24.07 -18.74
CA THR A 4 -3.65 -24.38 -17.50
C THR A 4 -3.76 -25.90 -17.41
N ILE A 5 -2.68 -26.52 -16.92
CA ILE A 5 -2.69 -27.94 -16.59
C ILE A 5 -3.49 -28.05 -15.31
N VAL A 6 -4.63 -28.70 -15.36
CA VAL A 6 -5.43 -28.97 -14.17
C VAL A 6 -4.82 -30.17 -13.45
N ASN A 7 -3.99 -29.89 -12.45
CA ASN A 7 -3.41 -30.90 -11.57
C ASN A 7 -4.27 -31.03 -10.30
N PRO A 8 -4.28 -32.19 -9.63
CA PRO A 8 -4.88 -32.29 -8.32
C PRO A 8 -4.30 -31.26 -7.34
N GLY A 9 -5.18 -30.47 -6.70
CA GLY A 9 -4.75 -29.39 -5.79
C GLY A 9 -5.92 -28.52 -5.37
N VAL A 10 -5.59 -27.45 -4.64
CA VAL A 10 -6.55 -26.43 -4.21
C VAL A 10 -6.58 -25.32 -5.26
N TYR A 11 -7.77 -24.88 -5.65
CA TYR A 11 -8.02 -23.85 -6.63
C TYR A 11 -8.99 -22.81 -6.08
N GLU A 12 -8.76 -21.55 -6.39
CA GLU A 12 -9.66 -20.43 -6.17
C GLU A 12 -9.64 -19.56 -7.43
N THR A 13 -10.37 -20.01 -8.46
CA THR A 13 -10.38 -19.35 -9.76
C THR A 13 -11.73 -19.53 -10.46
N LEU A 14 -12.09 -18.59 -11.31
CA LEU A 14 -13.27 -18.71 -12.17
C LEU A 14 -13.09 -19.85 -13.17
N ILE A 15 -14.14 -20.63 -13.37
CA ILE A 15 -14.15 -21.72 -14.34
C ILE A 15 -14.44 -21.14 -15.71
N SER A 16 -13.38 -20.96 -16.52
CA SER A 16 -13.51 -20.62 -17.93
C SER A 16 -13.89 -21.86 -18.77
N GLN A 17 -14.32 -21.64 -20.01
CA GLN A 17 -14.61 -22.76 -20.96
C GLN A 17 -13.42 -23.71 -21.08
N ALA A 18 -12.20 -23.18 -21.16
CA ALA A 18 -10.99 -23.98 -21.24
C ALA A 18 -10.72 -24.85 -20.00
N ILE A 19 -11.08 -24.34 -18.82
CA ILE A 19 -10.99 -25.09 -17.56
C ILE A 19 -12.09 -26.16 -17.54
N GLU A 20 -13.33 -25.78 -17.86
CA GLU A 20 -14.47 -26.72 -17.89
C GLU A 20 -14.19 -27.93 -18.81
N ASP A 21 -13.65 -27.70 -19.99
CA ASP A 21 -13.34 -28.78 -20.94
C ASP A 21 -12.26 -29.71 -20.36
N LYS A 22 -11.24 -29.18 -19.70
CA LYS A 22 -10.22 -30.01 -19.03
C LYS A 22 -10.76 -30.77 -17.83
N LEU A 23 -11.69 -30.19 -17.08
CA LEU A 23 -12.32 -30.87 -15.95
C LEU A 23 -13.13 -32.07 -16.39
N LYS A 24 -13.77 -32.01 -17.59
CA LYS A 24 -14.51 -33.12 -18.18
C LYS A 24 -13.60 -34.30 -18.60
N GLU A 25 -12.32 -34.04 -18.85
CA GLU A 25 -11.34 -35.08 -19.20
C GLU A 25 -10.84 -35.86 -17.96
N LEU A 26 -11.11 -35.36 -16.75
CA LEU A 26 -10.69 -36.02 -15.52
C LEU A 26 -11.62 -37.20 -15.18
N PRO A 27 -11.08 -38.39 -14.91
CA PRO A 27 -11.92 -39.56 -14.61
C PRO A 27 -12.56 -39.43 -13.22
N ASP A 28 -13.89 -39.45 -13.14
CA ASP A 28 -14.68 -39.36 -11.91
C ASP A 28 -14.30 -40.40 -10.86
N SER A 29 -13.80 -41.56 -11.32
CA SER A 29 -13.37 -42.63 -10.43
C SER A 29 -12.10 -42.29 -9.62
N LYS A 30 -11.37 -41.25 -10.03
CA LYS A 30 -10.09 -40.85 -9.39
C LYS A 30 -10.11 -39.48 -8.74
N TYR A 31 -10.99 -38.58 -9.16
CA TYR A 31 -10.99 -37.20 -8.74
C TYR A 31 -12.39 -36.73 -8.32
N TYR A 32 -12.46 -36.02 -7.21
CA TYR A 32 -13.62 -35.26 -6.80
C TYR A 32 -13.39 -33.80 -7.16
N ILE A 33 -14.30 -33.21 -7.91
CA ILE A 33 -14.22 -31.81 -8.36
C ILE A 33 -15.20 -31.00 -7.51
N GLN A 34 -14.66 -30.16 -6.64
CA GLN A 34 -15.44 -29.21 -5.84
C GLN A 34 -15.68 -27.93 -6.65
N LYS A 35 -16.93 -27.57 -6.82
CA LYS A 35 -17.36 -26.31 -7.46
C LYS A 35 -18.30 -25.59 -6.50
N GLU A 36 -18.19 -24.26 -6.45
CA GLU A 36 -19.02 -23.40 -5.62
C GLU A 36 -19.54 -22.24 -6.44
N GLY A 37 -20.76 -21.79 -6.15
CA GLY A 37 -21.34 -20.60 -6.78
C GLY A 37 -20.75 -19.33 -6.19
N ILE A 38 -20.61 -18.30 -7.02
CA ILE A 38 -20.09 -16.99 -6.60
C ILE A 38 -21.21 -16.21 -5.93
N ASP A 39 -20.92 -15.59 -4.79
CA ASP A 39 -21.80 -14.61 -4.17
C ASP A 39 -21.93 -13.36 -5.06
N SER A 40 -23.18 -12.96 -5.32
CA SER A 40 -23.47 -11.77 -6.14
C SER A 40 -22.84 -10.48 -5.59
N ALA A 41 -22.65 -10.37 -4.28
CA ALA A 41 -22.02 -9.23 -3.64
C ALA A 41 -20.52 -9.10 -3.95
N GLU A 42 -19.85 -10.22 -4.28
CA GLU A 42 -18.41 -10.26 -4.58
C GLU A 42 -18.09 -10.50 -6.07
N SER A 43 -19.12 -10.88 -6.85
CA SER A 43 -18.95 -11.26 -8.27
C SER A 43 -18.20 -10.20 -9.08
N TYR A 44 -18.48 -8.92 -8.86
CA TYR A 44 -17.83 -7.81 -9.60
C TYR A 44 -16.30 -7.76 -9.38
N LYS A 45 -15.83 -8.08 -8.18
CA LYS A 45 -14.39 -8.11 -7.88
C LYS A 45 -13.70 -9.25 -8.63
N MET A 46 -14.25 -10.46 -8.52
CA MET A 46 -13.69 -11.64 -9.15
C MET A 46 -13.69 -11.52 -10.69
N LEU A 47 -14.74 -10.93 -11.27
CA LEU A 47 -14.82 -10.66 -12.70
C LEU A 47 -13.83 -9.58 -13.14
N ALA A 48 -13.63 -8.52 -12.32
CA ALA A 48 -12.64 -7.48 -12.61
C ALA A 48 -11.20 -8.05 -12.57
N GLU A 49 -10.87 -8.88 -11.59
CA GLU A 49 -9.58 -9.57 -11.48
C GLU A 49 -9.34 -10.47 -12.70
N TYR A 50 -10.33 -11.27 -13.06
CA TYR A 50 -10.28 -12.16 -14.25
C TYR A 50 -9.99 -11.37 -15.54
N LEU A 51 -10.71 -10.25 -15.75
CA LEU A 51 -10.49 -9.38 -16.91
C LEU A 51 -9.08 -8.75 -16.86
N THR A 52 -8.62 -8.34 -15.68
CA THR A 52 -7.29 -7.77 -15.49
C THR A 52 -6.19 -8.74 -15.87
N GLU A 53 -6.33 -10.02 -15.53
CA GLU A 53 -5.37 -11.06 -15.91
C GLU A 53 -5.31 -11.24 -17.44
N ILE A 54 -6.48 -11.28 -18.10
CA ILE A 54 -6.56 -11.43 -19.57
C ILE A 54 -5.91 -10.22 -20.26
N VAL A 55 -6.30 -9.01 -19.86
CA VAL A 55 -5.76 -7.77 -20.44
C VAL A 55 -4.26 -7.67 -20.18
N SER A 56 -3.79 -8.01 -18.99
CA SER A 56 -2.37 -8.05 -18.66
C SER A 56 -1.60 -9.04 -19.54
N GLY A 57 -2.18 -10.21 -19.79
CA GLY A 57 -1.62 -11.21 -20.70
C GLY A 57 -1.47 -10.69 -22.13
N ILE A 58 -2.51 -10.01 -22.64
CA ILE A 58 -2.50 -9.39 -23.97
C ILE A 58 -1.41 -8.30 -24.03
N LEU A 59 -1.39 -7.36 -23.06
CA LEU A 59 -0.41 -6.29 -23.05
C LEU A 59 1.03 -6.81 -22.93
N LYS A 60 1.27 -7.86 -22.13
CA LYS A 60 2.58 -8.53 -22.06
C LYS A 60 3.03 -9.14 -23.37
N SER A 61 2.11 -9.62 -24.23
CA SER A 61 2.48 -10.22 -25.50
C SER A 61 3.20 -9.25 -26.44
N TYR A 62 2.97 -7.93 -26.28
CA TYR A 62 3.65 -6.88 -27.05
C TYR A 62 5.12 -6.67 -26.67
N PHE A 63 5.61 -7.18 -25.53
CA PHE A 63 7.04 -7.15 -25.19
C PHE A 63 7.95 -7.90 -26.17
N ARG A 64 7.37 -8.65 -27.08
CA ARG A 64 8.10 -9.32 -28.17
C ARG A 64 8.49 -8.37 -29.32
N LEU A 65 7.95 -7.15 -29.34
CA LEU A 65 8.33 -6.13 -30.30
C LEU A 65 9.73 -5.62 -29.97
N LYS A 66 10.55 -5.41 -30.99
CA LYS A 66 11.98 -5.04 -30.82
C LYS A 66 12.18 -3.61 -30.31
N ASP A 67 11.22 -2.71 -30.58
CA ASP A 67 11.29 -1.30 -30.18
C ASP A 67 10.36 -1.03 -29.00
N SER A 68 10.92 -0.39 -27.96
CA SER A 68 10.17 -0.01 -26.75
C SER A 68 9.08 1.04 -27.02
N LYS A 69 9.30 1.92 -28.00
CA LYS A 69 8.29 2.94 -28.38
C LYS A 69 7.11 2.30 -29.10
N GLU A 70 7.40 1.42 -30.06
CA GLU A 70 6.37 0.66 -30.76
C GLU A 70 5.56 -0.20 -29.78
N THR A 71 6.21 -0.80 -28.79
CA THR A 71 5.55 -1.59 -27.74
C THR A 71 4.57 -0.72 -26.95
N ILE A 72 4.98 0.45 -26.47
CA ILE A 72 4.13 1.34 -25.70
C ILE A 72 2.96 1.85 -26.54
N SER A 73 3.22 2.31 -27.76
CA SER A 73 2.17 2.79 -28.68
C SER A 73 1.12 1.72 -28.95
N ALA A 74 1.54 0.50 -29.25
CA ALA A 74 0.63 -0.63 -29.49
C ALA A 74 -0.19 -0.99 -28.25
N GLN A 75 0.40 -0.92 -27.07
CA GLN A 75 -0.32 -1.16 -25.79
C GLN A 75 -1.34 -0.06 -25.51
N VAL A 76 -1.00 1.22 -25.75
CA VAL A 76 -1.90 2.38 -25.62
C VAL A 76 -3.10 2.24 -26.56
N ASP A 77 -2.84 1.86 -27.84
CA ASP A 77 -3.90 1.63 -28.82
C ASP A 77 -4.89 0.54 -28.38
N VAL A 78 -4.38 -0.58 -27.86
CA VAL A 78 -5.26 -1.65 -27.32
C VAL A 78 -6.10 -1.13 -26.16
N VAL A 79 -5.52 -0.39 -25.20
CA VAL A 79 -6.25 0.15 -24.06
C VAL A 79 -7.32 1.13 -24.54
N ASN A 80 -6.99 2.05 -25.45
CA ASN A 80 -7.94 3.03 -25.96
C ASN A 80 -9.09 2.36 -26.76
N ARG A 81 -8.81 1.27 -27.51
CA ARG A 81 -9.87 0.49 -28.17
C ARG A 81 -10.82 -0.19 -27.18
N ILE A 82 -10.29 -0.75 -26.09
CA ILE A 82 -11.11 -1.32 -25.00
C ILE A 82 -11.98 -0.22 -24.38
N LEU A 83 -11.43 0.95 -24.10
CA LEU A 83 -12.19 2.08 -23.54
C LEU A 83 -13.30 2.55 -24.49
N LYS A 84 -13.04 2.67 -25.81
CA LYS A 84 -14.05 2.99 -26.82
C LYS A 84 -15.17 1.95 -26.89
N PHE A 85 -14.82 0.66 -26.82
CA PHE A 85 -15.83 -0.41 -26.77
C PHE A 85 -16.71 -0.29 -25.54
N ILE A 86 -16.12 -0.07 -24.36
CA ILE A 86 -16.86 0.15 -23.12
C ILE A 86 -17.79 1.34 -23.24
N GLU A 87 -17.34 2.46 -23.83
CA GLU A 87 -18.15 3.67 -24.05
C GLU A 87 -19.37 3.39 -24.93
N GLN A 88 -19.20 2.66 -26.01
CA GLN A 88 -20.26 2.30 -26.92
C GLN A 88 -21.35 1.44 -26.26
N GLU A 89 -20.95 0.46 -25.46
CA GLU A 89 -21.85 -0.49 -24.80
C GLU A 89 -22.51 0.08 -23.54
N TRP A 90 -21.83 1.00 -22.79
CA TRP A 90 -22.30 1.51 -21.50
C TRP A 90 -22.61 3.02 -21.43
N ASN A 91 -22.75 3.68 -22.58
CA ASN A 91 -23.06 5.13 -22.65
C ASN A 91 -24.36 5.53 -21.91
N THR A 92 -25.20 4.56 -21.56
CA THR A 92 -26.48 4.78 -20.85
C THR A 92 -26.34 4.88 -19.34
N GLN A 93 -25.15 4.61 -18.75
CA GLN A 93 -24.95 4.52 -17.29
C GLN A 93 -24.12 5.65 -16.69
N GLY A 94 -23.83 6.73 -17.44
CA GLY A 94 -23.15 7.93 -16.91
C GLY A 94 -21.64 7.77 -16.68
N ILE A 95 -21.01 6.79 -17.29
CA ILE A 95 -19.54 6.61 -17.25
C ILE A 95 -18.95 7.28 -18.49
N GLU A 96 -18.35 8.47 -18.32
CA GLU A 96 -17.62 9.15 -19.39
C GLU A 96 -16.22 8.53 -19.58
N THR A 97 -16.14 7.46 -20.37
CA THR A 97 -14.88 6.76 -20.61
C THR A 97 -13.89 7.57 -21.44
N SER A 98 -14.37 8.59 -22.18
CA SER A 98 -13.52 9.56 -22.89
C SER A 98 -12.53 10.26 -21.98
N LEU A 99 -12.86 10.47 -20.70
CA LEU A 99 -11.96 11.06 -19.70
C LEU A 99 -10.78 10.16 -19.31
N TYR A 100 -10.87 8.87 -19.61
CA TYR A 100 -9.85 7.89 -19.27
C TYR A 100 -8.97 7.50 -20.46
N GLN A 101 -9.21 8.06 -21.65
CA GLN A 101 -8.37 7.81 -22.81
C GLN A 101 -6.94 8.30 -22.58
N LEU A 102 -5.99 7.46 -22.95
CA LEU A 102 -4.57 7.82 -22.87
C LEU A 102 -4.19 8.67 -24.06
N SER A 103 -3.35 9.69 -23.83
CA SER A 103 -2.84 10.54 -24.91
C SER A 103 -1.95 9.72 -25.85
N GLU A 104 -2.17 9.91 -27.15
CA GLU A 104 -1.34 9.35 -28.24
C GLU A 104 -0.10 10.23 -28.52
N GLU A 105 0.05 11.37 -27.81
CA GLU A 105 1.22 12.23 -27.96
C GLU A 105 2.50 11.48 -27.56
N ASP A 106 3.56 11.70 -28.28
CA ASP A 106 4.88 11.06 -28.35
C ASP A 106 5.40 10.25 -27.16
N LYS A 107 4.84 10.37 -25.95
CA LYS A 107 5.27 9.61 -24.76
C LYS A 107 4.14 9.46 -23.74
N LEU A 108 3.81 8.22 -23.43
CA LEU A 108 3.01 7.92 -22.25
C LEU A 108 3.74 8.44 -21.00
N MET A 109 3.13 9.41 -20.30
CA MET A 109 3.73 10.09 -19.15
C MET A 109 3.11 9.58 -17.84
N PHE A 110 3.91 9.55 -16.79
CA PHE A 110 3.51 9.15 -15.47
C PHE A 110 3.53 10.35 -14.52
N LEU A 111 2.37 10.74 -13.96
CA LEU A 111 2.29 11.79 -12.96
C LEU A 111 2.93 11.32 -11.65
N ARG A 112 4.03 11.93 -11.24
CA ARG A 112 4.77 11.58 -10.01
C ARG A 112 4.37 12.43 -8.81
N GLY A 113 3.92 13.66 -9.01
CA GLY A 113 3.51 14.53 -7.93
C GLY A 113 3.19 15.95 -8.40
N ILE A 114 2.40 16.64 -7.59
CA ILE A 114 2.08 18.06 -7.76
C ILE A 114 2.57 18.78 -6.51
N TYR A 115 3.46 19.75 -6.68
CA TYR A 115 4.09 20.44 -5.56
C TYR A 115 3.79 21.93 -5.61
N SER A 116 3.28 22.46 -4.47
CA SER A 116 3.13 23.91 -4.32
C SER A 116 4.50 24.60 -4.37
N LYS A 117 4.53 25.72 -5.09
CA LYS A 117 5.71 26.62 -5.15
C LYS A 117 5.62 27.77 -4.16
N VAL A 118 4.50 27.89 -3.42
CA VAL A 118 4.26 29.01 -2.49
C VAL A 118 5.29 28.99 -1.38
N GLY A 119 6.05 30.06 -1.23
CA GLY A 119 7.08 30.21 -0.20
C GLY A 119 8.33 29.32 -0.37
N LEU A 120 8.51 28.69 -1.53
CA LEU A 120 9.63 27.78 -1.80
C LEU A 120 10.43 28.22 -3.03
N THR A 121 11.75 28.04 -2.96
CA THR A 121 12.61 28.19 -4.15
C THR A 121 12.45 27.01 -5.10
N LYS A 122 12.89 27.19 -6.35
CA LYS A 122 12.86 26.13 -7.36
C LYS A 122 13.67 24.90 -6.93
N GLU A 123 14.78 25.10 -6.25
CA GLU A 123 15.65 24.05 -5.71
C GLU A 123 14.95 23.26 -4.59
N GLN A 124 14.25 23.96 -3.69
CA GLN A 124 13.49 23.34 -2.62
C GLN A 124 12.32 22.49 -3.16
N VAL A 125 11.62 22.96 -4.19
CA VAL A 125 10.56 22.19 -4.87
C VAL A 125 11.14 20.94 -5.53
N LYS A 126 12.27 21.09 -6.25
CA LYS A 126 12.96 19.94 -6.87
C LYS A 126 13.46 18.94 -5.84
N ALA A 127 13.94 19.39 -4.68
CA ALA A 127 14.36 18.52 -3.59
C ALA A 127 13.17 17.72 -3.03
N LYS A 128 12.02 18.38 -2.80
CA LYS A 128 10.78 17.68 -2.40
C LYS A 128 10.35 16.63 -3.44
N ALA A 129 10.44 16.95 -4.72
CA ALA A 129 10.07 16.05 -5.80
C ALA A 129 10.97 14.79 -5.91
N LYS A 130 12.15 14.79 -5.30
CA LYS A 130 13.05 13.63 -5.24
C LYS A 130 12.83 12.73 -4.03
N ASN A 131 12.08 13.19 -3.03
CA ASN A 131 11.89 12.49 -1.76
C ASN A 131 10.77 11.44 -1.78
N HIS A 132 10.60 10.74 -2.89
CA HIS A 132 9.70 9.61 -2.95
C HIS A 132 10.38 8.34 -2.42
N PRO A 133 9.63 7.42 -1.78
CA PRO A 133 10.10 6.06 -1.55
C PRO A 133 10.70 5.44 -2.82
N VAL A 134 11.80 4.74 -2.70
CA VAL A 134 12.43 4.05 -3.83
C VAL A 134 11.50 2.98 -4.38
N SER A 135 10.78 2.31 -3.50
CA SER A 135 9.73 1.34 -3.86
C SER A 135 8.52 1.95 -4.59
N GLY A 136 8.39 3.28 -4.62
CA GLY A 136 7.23 3.96 -5.18
C GLY A 136 5.97 3.78 -4.32
N TYR A 137 4.78 4.00 -4.92
CA TYR A 137 3.48 3.95 -4.22
C TYR A 137 2.49 2.93 -4.82
N ARG A 138 2.93 2.14 -5.79
CA ARG A 138 2.04 1.23 -6.51
C ARG A 138 2.25 -0.23 -6.16
N VAL A 139 3.46 -0.62 -5.80
CA VAL A 139 3.85 -2.01 -5.57
C VAL A 139 4.11 -2.25 -4.09
N SER A 140 3.56 -3.32 -3.57
CA SER A 140 3.83 -3.80 -2.22
C SER A 140 5.16 -4.55 -2.18
N ASN A 141 5.88 -4.45 -1.07
CA ASN A 141 7.22 -5.00 -0.92
C ASN A 141 7.40 -5.68 0.43
N LEU A 142 8.26 -6.69 0.48
CA LEU A 142 8.68 -7.34 1.72
C LEU A 142 10.10 -6.88 2.08
N PHE A 143 10.27 -6.39 3.29
CA PHE A 143 11.56 -6.03 3.88
C PHE A 143 11.97 -7.10 4.90
N THR A 144 13.14 -7.71 4.72
CA THR A 144 13.61 -8.83 5.55
C THR A 144 14.89 -8.53 6.32
N GLY A 145 15.38 -7.28 6.26
CA GLY A 145 16.60 -6.87 6.97
C GLY A 145 17.90 -7.38 6.31
N GLY A 146 17.91 -7.51 5.00
CA GLY A 146 19.09 -7.91 4.22
C GLY A 146 19.80 -6.73 3.55
N ASN A 147 20.45 -7.00 2.39
CA ASN A 147 21.18 -6.01 1.59
C ASN A 147 20.28 -5.12 0.72
N ASP A 148 18.97 -5.20 0.89
CA ASP A 148 17.99 -4.44 0.14
C ASP A 148 17.86 -3.00 0.67
N ILE A 149 16.91 -2.25 0.09
CA ILE A 149 16.55 -0.91 0.53
C ILE A 149 16.22 -0.96 2.03
N SER A 150 16.87 -0.11 2.81
CA SER A 150 16.67 -0.06 4.26
C SER A 150 15.26 0.43 4.61
N MET A 151 14.60 -0.23 5.57
CA MET A 151 13.28 0.15 6.02
C MET A 151 13.26 1.58 6.59
N ASP A 152 14.31 2.01 7.30
CA ASP A 152 14.37 3.37 7.85
C ASP A 152 14.43 4.44 6.76
N ASP A 153 15.15 4.20 5.66
CA ASP A 153 15.19 5.12 4.52
C ASP A 153 13.80 5.26 3.86
N GLU A 154 13.10 4.14 3.65
CA GLU A 154 11.76 4.16 3.07
C GLU A 154 10.75 4.83 4.01
N VAL A 155 10.75 4.49 5.29
CA VAL A 155 9.90 5.11 6.32
C VAL A 155 10.14 6.63 6.39
N ARG A 156 11.39 7.08 6.35
CA ARG A 156 11.72 8.52 6.35
C ARG A 156 11.17 9.23 5.12
N ARG A 157 11.21 8.60 3.95
CA ARG A 157 10.62 9.16 2.71
C ARG A 157 9.09 9.17 2.78
N ASP A 158 8.48 8.14 3.35
CA ASP A 158 7.04 8.11 3.59
C ASP A 158 6.62 9.22 4.58
N ILE A 159 7.37 9.46 5.68
CA ILE A 159 7.15 10.60 6.59
C ILE A 159 7.17 11.93 5.85
N GLN A 160 8.13 12.13 4.95
CA GLN A 160 8.29 13.40 4.23
C GLN A 160 7.15 13.69 3.26
N THR A 161 6.44 12.66 2.79
CA THR A 161 5.40 12.77 1.75
C THR A 161 3.98 12.53 2.26
N ALA A 162 3.80 12.04 3.48
CA ALA A 162 2.48 11.82 4.09
C ALA A 162 1.80 13.14 4.51
N ASP A 163 0.47 13.10 4.65
CA ASP A 163 -0.34 14.15 5.29
C ASP A 163 -0.79 13.74 6.69
N GLU A 164 -1.00 12.43 6.90
CA GLU A 164 -1.27 11.86 8.21
C GLU A 164 -0.38 10.64 8.46
N ILE A 165 0.06 10.48 9.72
CA ILE A 165 0.89 9.36 10.14
C ILE A 165 0.30 8.72 11.38
N ASP A 166 0.12 7.38 11.33
CA ASP A 166 -0.27 6.56 12.46
C ASP A 166 0.83 5.54 12.76
N LEU A 167 1.40 5.62 13.93
CA LEU A 167 2.41 4.68 14.43
C LEU A 167 1.81 3.85 15.57
N VAL A 168 1.62 2.57 15.34
CA VAL A 168 1.16 1.62 16.37
C VAL A 168 2.28 0.63 16.61
N VAL A 169 2.91 0.69 17.78
CA VAL A 169 4.06 -0.16 18.10
C VAL A 169 4.02 -0.62 19.55
N SER A 170 4.52 -1.82 19.82
CA SER A 170 4.55 -2.35 21.19
C SER A 170 5.49 -1.55 22.08
N PHE A 171 6.62 -1.11 21.56
CA PHE A 171 7.56 -0.27 22.31
C PHE A 171 8.35 0.68 21.42
N ILE A 172 8.90 1.69 22.04
CA ILE A 172 9.72 2.72 21.38
C ILE A 172 11.05 2.88 22.14
N LYS A 173 12.15 2.61 21.45
CA LYS A 173 13.51 2.85 21.95
C LYS A 173 14.02 4.21 21.50
N PHE A 174 14.73 4.88 22.38
CA PHE A 174 15.30 6.20 22.10
C PHE A 174 16.18 6.20 20.85
N GLU A 175 17.06 5.21 20.72
CA GLU A 175 17.96 5.12 19.56
C GLU A 175 17.22 4.84 18.23
N GLY A 176 16.09 4.14 18.27
CA GLY A 176 15.24 3.96 17.08
C GLY A 176 14.52 5.27 16.71
N LEU A 177 13.93 5.95 17.69
CA LEU A 177 13.25 7.21 17.45
C LEU A 177 14.19 8.30 16.90
N ARG A 178 15.45 8.32 17.35
CA ARG A 178 16.48 9.23 16.83
C ARG A 178 16.69 9.16 15.32
N LEU A 179 16.43 8.01 14.70
CA LEU A 179 16.54 7.87 13.24
C LEU A 179 15.43 8.64 12.51
N LEU A 180 14.27 8.80 13.14
CA LEU A 180 13.07 9.38 12.53
C LEU A 180 12.72 10.78 13.01
N ILE A 181 13.28 11.22 14.16
CA ILE A 181 12.80 12.42 14.88
C ILE A 181 12.91 13.72 14.08
N ASP A 182 13.95 13.88 13.28
CA ASP A 182 14.14 15.12 12.52
C ASP A 182 13.16 15.19 11.34
N ASP A 183 12.82 14.07 10.73
CA ASP A 183 11.79 14.01 9.69
C ASP A 183 10.40 14.18 10.31
N LEU A 184 10.13 13.61 11.49
CA LEU A 184 8.89 13.81 12.23
C LEU A 184 8.72 15.28 12.67
N ARG A 185 9.78 15.97 13.12
CA ARG A 185 9.72 17.42 13.42
C ARG A 185 9.31 18.22 12.19
N LYS A 186 9.97 17.99 11.07
CA LYS A 186 9.62 18.67 9.81
C LYS A 186 8.19 18.35 9.38
N PHE A 187 7.74 17.13 9.64
CA PHE A 187 6.38 16.69 9.34
C PHE A 187 5.35 17.48 10.15
N VAL A 188 5.46 17.49 11.49
CA VAL A 188 4.46 18.11 12.38
C VAL A 188 4.42 19.64 12.27
N MET A 189 5.49 20.27 11.80
CA MET A 189 5.54 21.70 11.51
C MET A 189 4.84 22.10 10.21
N ARG A 190 4.46 21.16 9.37
CA ARG A 190 3.68 21.45 8.16
C ARG A 190 2.22 21.68 8.53
N PRO A 191 1.53 22.64 7.87
CA PRO A 191 0.09 22.82 8.08
C PRO A 191 -0.69 21.57 7.67
N ASP A 192 -1.85 21.35 8.29
CA ASP A 192 -2.80 20.29 7.97
C ASP A 192 -2.23 18.87 8.07
N THR A 193 -1.17 18.65 8.83
CA THR A 193 -0.64 17.31 9.13
C THR A 193 -1.10 16.82 10.49
N ARG A 194 -1.15 15.50 10.66
CA ARG A 194 -1.48 14.86 11.92
C ARG A 194 -0.59 13.65 12.18
N LEU A 195 0.02 13.62 13.36
CA LEU A 195 0.77 12.48 13.87
C LEU A 195 0.03 11.81 15.03
N ARG A 196 -0.25 10.53 14.94
CA ARG A 196 -0.76 9.73 16.06
C ARG A 196 0.23 8.62 16.38
N VAL A 197 0.57 8.48 17.66
CA VAL A 197 1.48 7.42 18.14
C VAL A 197 0.79 6.65 19.24
N MET A 198 0.71 5.33 19.07
CA MET A 198 0.22 4.41 20.08
C MET A 198 1.31 3.42 20.46
N THR A 199 1.54 3.27 21.76
CA THR A 199 2.51 2.33 22.32
C THR A 199 1.99 1.72 23.63
N THR A 200 2.83 0.96 24.33
CA THR A 200 2.47 0.39 25.65
C THR A 200 3.61 0.55 26.64
N THR A 201 3.26 0.54 27.92
CA THR A 201 4.20 0.50 29.06
C THR A 201 4.59 -0.93 29.43
N TYR A 202 4.11 -1.94 28.69
CA TYR A 202 4.35 -3.35 29.00
C TYR A 202 5.84 -3.66 29.17
N MET A 203 6.19 -4.31 30.29
CA MET A 203 7.54 -4.68 30.70
C MET A 203 8.55 -3.50 30.77
N GLY A 204 8.09 -2.26 30.80
CA GLY A 204 8.99 -1.10 30.75
C GLY A 204 9.82 -1.01 29.47
N ALA A 205 9.35 -1.66 28.39
CA ALA A 205 10.12 -1.76 27.14
C ALA A 205 10.21 -0.42 26.38
N THR A 206 9.24 0.48 26.55
CA THR A 206 9.30 1.84 25.98
C THR A 206 10.19 2.75 26.82
N ASP A 207 11.17 3.38 26.19
CA ASP A 207 12.12 4.26 26.87
C ASP A 207 11.46 5.59 27.28
N PRO A 208 11.57 6.01 28.56
CA PRO A 208 11.04 7.32 29.00
C PRO A 208 11.64 8.50 28.23
N LYS A 209 12.89 8.40 27.77
CA LYS A 209 13.53 9.42 26.93
C LYS A 209 12.84 9.53 25.56
N ALA A 210 12.42 8.42 24.98
CA ALA A 210 11.69 8.41 23.72
C ALA A 210 10.30 9.04 23.87
N VAL A 211 9.59 8.75 24.96
CA VAL A 211 8.29 9.35 25.25
C VAL A 211 8.41 10.88 25.40
N ARG A 212 9.40 11.37 26.17
CA ARG A 212 9.65 12.82 26.28
C ARG A 212 9.98 13.48 24.95
N MET A 213 10.76 12.80 24.11
CA MET A 213 11.10 13.30 22.77
C MET A 213 9.88 13.38 21.85
N LEU A 214 8.99 12.38 21.89
CA LEU A 214 7.72 12.42 21.16
C LEU A 214 6.82 13.53 21.70
N TYR A 215 6.74 13.67 23.03
CA TYR A 215 5.91 14.70 23.65
C TYR A 215 6.33 16.12 23.26
N SER A 216 7.63 16.38 23.09
CA SER A 216 8.10 17.68 22.58
C SER A 216 7.60 18.00 21.15
N LEU A 217 7.16 17.01 20.36
CA LEU A 217 6.56 17.26 19.06
C LEU A 217 5.15 17.85 19.18
N SER A 218 4.42 17.57 20.27
CA SER A 218 3.07 18.11 20.48
C SER A 218 3.04 19.62 20.68
N GLU A 219 4.17 20.21 21.07
CA GLU A 219 4.35 21.65 21.16
C GLU A 219 4.53 22.33 19.79
N MET A 220 4.83 21.53 18.75
CA MET A 220 5.16 22.02 17.41
C MET A 220 4.02 21.84 16.40
N GLY A 221 3.06 20.96 16.68
CA GLY A 221 1.99 20.65 15.72
C GLY A 221 0.94 19.69 16.25
N ASN A 222 0.09 19.19 15.37
CA ASN A 222 -1.00 18.29 15.72
C ASN A 222 -0.48 16.87 15.97
N VAL A 223 -0.18 16.57 17.22
CA VAL A 223 0.38 15.29 17.67
C VAL A 223 -0.46 14.69 18.78
N GLU A 224 -0.87 13.45 18.61
CA GLU A 224 -1.58 12.66 19.61
C GLU A 224 -0.73 11.45 20.01
N ILE A 225 -0.42 11.32 21.31
CA ILE A 225 0.36 10.22 21.84
C ILE A 225 -0.48 9.48 22.87
N ARG A 226 -0.62 8.17 22.69
CA ARG A 226 -1.35 7.30 23.60
C ARG A 226 -0.50 6.13 24.04
N ALA A 227 -0.53 5.82 25.33
CA ALA A 227 0.13 4.67 25.91
C ALA A 227 -0.87 3.76 26.62
N SER A 228 -0.89 2.48 26.27
CA SER A 228 -1.69 1.48 26.99
C SER A 228 -0.98 1.09 28.28
N PHE A 229 -1.66 1.30 29.43
CA PHE A 229 -1.16 0.96 30.77
C PHE A 229 -1.73 -0.35 31.29
N ASN A 230 -2.89 -0.79 30.79
CA ASN A 230 -3.51 -2.04 31.22
C ASN A 230 -2.88 -3.23 30.53
N THR A 231 -1.72 -3.67 31.02
CA THR A 231 -0.91 -4.74 30.45
C THR A 231 -1.27 -6.14 30.92
N LYS A 232 -2.25 -6.24 31.88
CA LYS A 232 -2.66 -7.52 32.48
C LYS A 232 -3.76 -8.22 31.67
N GLN A 233 -4.69 -7.46 31.08
CA GLN A 233 -5.85 -8.00 30.36
C GLN A 233 -5.60 -8.14 28.86
N GLU A 234 -4.98 -7.13 28.25
CA GLU A 234 -4.68 -7.13 26.82
C GLU A 234 -3.29 -6.57 26.55
N ARG A 235 -2.56 -7.24 25.67
CA ARG A 235 -1.21 -6.87 25.29
C ARG A 235 -1.22 -6.25 23.89
N LEU A 236 -0.88 -4.96 23.77
CA LEU A 236 -0.60 -4.37 22.47
C LEU A 236 0.70 -4.94 21.93
N HIS A 237 0.61 -5.80 20.90
CA HIS A 237 1.78 -6.37 20.22
C HIS A 237 1.80 -6.06 18.72
N ALA A 238 0.92 -5.19 18.26
CA ALA A 238 0.90 -4.72 16.87
C ALA A 238 2.12 -3.85 16.55
N LYS A 239 2.59 -3.92 15.32
CA LYS A 239 3.57 -3.01 14.74
C LYS A 239 3.07 -2.65 13.35
N ALA A 240 2.57 -1.42 13.25
CA ALA A 240 2.06 -0.85 12.02
C ALA A 240 2.48 0.62 11.92
N TYR A 241 2.98 1.00 10.75
CA TYR A 241 3.34 2.37 10.39
C TYR A 241 2.48 2.73 9.19
N ILE A 242 1.52 3.63 9.35
CA ILE A 242 0.55 3.98 8.31
C ILE A 242 0.79 5.43 7.89
N PHE A 243 0.90 5.65 6.58
CA PHE A 243 1.16 6.94 5.97
C PHE A 243 0.04 7.24 4.99
N SER A 244 -0.84 8.16 5.37
CA SER A 244 -1.98 8.55 4.55
C SER A 244 -1.72 9.84 3.80
N ARG A 245 -2.25 9.94 2.58
CA ARG A 245 -2.08 11.08 1.68
C ARG A 245 -3.42 11.54 1.11
N LYS A 246 -3.58 12.84 0.95
CA LYS A 246 -4.75 13.44 0.28
C LYS A 246 -4.91 12.96 -1.17
N SER A 247 -3.80 12.49 -1.76
CA SER A 247 -3.78 11.91 -3.11
C SER A 247 -4.24 10.45 -3.19
N ASN A 248 -4.57 9.81 -2.05
CA ASN A 248 -4.95 8.39 -1.92
C ASN A 248 -3.87 7.37 -2.30
N PHE A 249 -2.59 7.79 -2.39
CA PHE A 249 -1.45 6.90 -2.51
C PHE A 249 -0.89 6.55 -1.13
N ASP A 250 -1.71 5.90 -0.30
CA ASP A 250 -1.34 5.54 1.06
C ASP A 250 -0.42 4.33 1.08
N THR A 251 0.36 4.24 2.14
CA THR A 251 1.28 3.12 2.39
C THR A 251 1.21 2.69 3.85
N ALA A 252 1.40 1.42 4.11
CA ALA A 252 1.50 0.92 5.48
C ALA A 252 2.59 -0.16 5.57
N TYR A 253 3.37 -0.13 6.65
CA TYR A 253 4.29 -1.21 7.02
C TYR A 253 3.67 -2.00 8.14
N ILE A 254 3.53 -3.31 7.96
CA ILE A 254 2.94 -4.23 8.91
C ILE A 254 3.91 -5.39 9.11
N GLY A 255 4.32 -5.64 10.33
CA GLY A 255 5.29 -6.72 10.57
C GLY A 255 5.78 -6.83 12.00
N SER A 256 7.05 -7.16 12.15
CA SER A 256 7.67 -7.41 13.44
C SER A 256 8.42 -6.22 14.03
N SER A 257 8.69 -5.15 13.26
CA SER A 257 9.54 -4.03 13.67
C SER A 257 8.86 -3.07 14.64
N ASN A 258 9.39 -2.97 15.83
CA ASN A 258 9.14 -1.85 16.73
C ASN A 258 10.05 -0.64 16.37
N ILE A 259 9.81 0.53 16.98
CA ILE A 259 10.71 1.68 16.83
C ILE A 259 11.97 1.43 17.67
N SER A 260 12.90 0.66 17.11
CA SER A 260 14.22 0.42 17.67
C SER A 260 15.27 0.51 16.56
N ARG A 261 16.51 0.85 16.92
CA ARG A 261 17.58 0.99 15.93
C ARG A 261 17.81 -0.32 15.17
N SER A 262 17.89 -1.45 15.88
CA SER A 262 18.08 -2.76 15.26
C SER A 262 16.96 -3.09 14.27
N ALA A 263 15.71 -2.93 14.69
CA ALA A 263 14.54 -3.27 13.87
C ALA A 263 14.42 -2.40 12.60
N LEU A 264 14.78 -1.12 12.68
CA LEU A 264 14.69 -0.21 11.53
C LEU A 264 15.87 -0.33 10.56
N THR A 265 17.05 -0.84 11.01
CA THR A 265 18.26 -0.83 10.18
C THR A 265 18.72 -2.24 9.78
N LYS A 266 19.36 -2.98 10.69
CA LYS A 266 20.09 -4.25 10.38
C LYS A 266 19.46 -5.49 11.02
N GLY A 267 18.39 -5.35 11.80
CA GLY A 267 17.69 -6.47 12.40
C GLY A 267 17.05 -7.36 11.34
N LEU A 268 17.04 -8.68 11.59
CA LEU A 268 16.29 -9.63 10.77
C LEU A 268 14.81 -9.54 11.14
N GLU A 269 14.16 -8.56 10.58
CA GLU A 269 12.74 -8.28 10.79
C GLU A 269 11.98 -8.49 9.48
N TRP A 270 10.77 -8.98 9.58
CA TRP A 270 9.89 -9.14 8.43
C TRP A 270 8.81 -8.07 8.47
N ASN A 271 8.80 -7.19 7.49
CA ASN A 271 7.81 -6.13 7.35
C ASN A 271 7.29 -6.09 5.93
N MET A 272 6.00 -6.25 5.79
CA MET A 272 5.31 -6.08 4.52
C MET A 272 4.91 -4.62 4.38
N ARG A 273 5.40 -3.95 3.35
CA ARG A 273 4.90 -2.65 2.91
C ARG A 273 3.77 -2.88 1.93
N VAL A 274 2.58 -2.46 2.28
CA VAL A 274 1.39 -2.53 1.44
C VAL A 274 1.04 -1.14 0.91
N THR A 275 0.41 -1.08 -0.26
CA THR A 275 -0.04 0.16 -0.90
C THR A 275 -1.54 0.11 -1.18
N THR A 276 -2.23 1.25 -1.14
CA THR A 276 -3.66 1.33 -1.48
C THR A 276 -3.93 0.91 -2.92
N ILE A 277 -2.98 1.07 -3.82
CA ILE A 277 -3.17 0.72 -5.24
C ILE A 277 -3.29 -0.79 -5.44
N GLU A 278 -2.52 -1.59 -4.71
CA GLU A 278 -2.62 -3.05 -4.78
C GLU A 278 -3.57 -3.63 -3.74
N ASN A 279 -3.65 -3.01 -2.56
CA ASN A 279 -4.30 -3.60 -1.39
C ASN A 279 -5.24 -2.61 -0.71
N LEU A 280 -6.16 -2.03 -1.48
CA LEU A 280 -7.14 -1.05 -0.98
C LEU A 280 -7.94 -1.59 0.22
N HIS A 281 -8.27 -2.88 0.21
CA HIS A 281 -9.01 -3.53 1.27
C HIS A 281 -8.23 -3.69 2.59
N ILE A 282 -6.89 -3.72 2.53
CA ILE A 282 -6.02 -3.79 3.73
C ILE A 282 -5.84 -2.41 4.34
N ILE A 283 -5.61 -1.39 3.50
CA ILE A 283 -5.49 0.01 3.91
C ILE A 283 -6.85 0.68 3.72
N ASN A 284 -7.87 0.25 4.45
CA ASN A 284 -9.24 0.72 4.28
C ASN A 284 -9.35 2.24 4.46
N PRO A 285 -10.12 2.94 3.57
CA PRO A 285 -10.41 4.37 3.66
C PRO A 285 -11.17 4.81 4.92
N ASN A 286 -11.80 3.92 5.68
CA ASN A 286 -12.22 4.22 7.05
C ASN A 286 -11.00 4.30 7.99
N ARG A 287 -10.09 5.17 7.61
CA ARG A 287 -8.72 5.45 8.10
C ARG A 287 -8.58 5.60 9.63
N SER A 288 -9.69 5.73 10.33
CA SER A 288 -9.74 5.81 11.78
C SER A 288 -10.01 4.47 12.46
N LEU A 289 -10.49 3.43 11.73
CA LEU A 289 -10.96 2.20 12.36
C LEU A 289 -9.84 1.36 12.96
N GLY A 290 -8.68 1.23 12.29
CA GLY A 290 -7.56 0.46 12.86
C GLY A 290 -7.02 1.10 14.13
N PHE A 291 -6.76 2.41 14.11
CA PHE A 291 -6.35 3.17 15.29
C PHE A 291 -7.50 3.28 16.31
N LEU A 292 -8.74 3.53 15.87
CA LEU A 292 -9.93 3.60 16.71
C LEU A 292 -10.36 2.25 17.28
N CYS A 293 -10.21 1.14 16.58
CA CYS A 293 -10.49 -0.20 17.15
C CYS A 293 -9.54 -0.50 18.31
N VAL A 294 -8.26 -0.19 18.16
CA VAL A 294 -7.28 -0.35 19.25
C VAL A 294 -7.53 0.65 20.37
N VAL A 295 -8.09 1.84 20.06
CA VAL A 295 -8.36 2.93 21.02
C VAL A 295 -9.69 2.75 21.74
N ARG A 296 -10.77 2.29 21.07
CA ARG A 296 -12.11 2.16 21.67
C ARG A 296 -12.20 1.05 22.71
N GLN A 297 -11.29 0.11 22.72
CA GLN A 297 -11.28 -1.00 23.66
C GLN A 297 -10.48 -0.71 24.95
N ARG A 298 -9.93 0.50 25.14
CA ARG A 298 -8.99 0.76 26.24
C ARG A 298 -9.21 2.09 26.93
N GLU A 299 -9.21 2.06 28.25
CA GLU A 299 -8.99 3.24 29.09
C GLU A 299 -7.61 3.81 28.77
N ILE A 300 -7.58 5.02 28.22
CA ILE A 300 -6.38 5.74 27.80
C ILE A 300 -6.34 7.02 28.60
N LEU A 301 -5.27 7.21 29.33
CA LEU A 301 -4.89 8.48 29.93
C LEU A 301 -4.19 9.37 28.93
#